data_45a4cd20af62196f1a84195889fdd7e8
#
_entry.id   45a4cd20af62196f1a84195889fdd7e8
#
_cell.length_a   1.000
_cell.length_b   1.000
_cell.length_c   1.000
_cell.angle_alpha   90.00
_cell.angle_beta   90.00
_cell.angle_gamma   90.00
#
_symmetry.space_group_name_H-M   'P 1'
#
loop_
_entity.id
_entity.type
_entity.pdbx_description
1 polymer ?
#
loop_
_entity_poly.entity_id
_entity_poly.type
_entity_poly.pdbx_seq_one_letter_code
_entity_poly.pdbx_strand_id
1 'polypeptide(L)'
;MKMEMKKMPMKNKGAAYFAEREGYSVRADADMETAELVLYGLVVKSRPFDYDTNKPTEENYIVESEILDDLKAISKSRKLDIKLNSCGGSCTTAIVIYNKLREMATNGTQITCTVDGVAMSAGSHIMCAADTVKASEGSLIMI
;
A
#
# COMPACT_ATOMS: atom_id res chain seq x y z
N MET A 1 -18.78 8.09 -8.44
CA MET A 1 -18.78 6.84 -9.24
C MET A 1 -18.36 5.71 -8.31
N LYS A 2 -19.24 4.77 -8.01
CA LYS A 2 -18.88 3.57 -7.27
C LYS A 2 -17.96 2.78 -8.20
N MET A 3 -16.65 2.74 -7.90
CA MET A 3 -15.78 1.78 -8.55
C MET A 3 -16.24 0.40 -8.08
N GLU A 4 -16.86 -0.33 -9.00
CA GLU A 4 -17.13 -1.74 -8.78
C GLU A 4 -15.78 -2.44 -8.58
N MET A 5 -15.64 -3.08 -7.41
CA MET A 5 -14.59 -4.08 -7.24
C MET A 5 -14.76 -5.07 -8.40
N LYS A 6 -13.87 -5.02 -9.38
CA LYS A 6 -13.75 -6.11 -10.34
C LYS A 6 -13.39 -7.35 -9.54
N LYS A 7 -14.39 -8.11 -9.13
CA LYS A 7 -14.19 -9.51 -8.76
C LYS A 7 -13.59 -10.16 -10.00
N MET A 8 -12.28 -10.36 -9.99
CA MET A 8 -11.66 -11.19 -11.01
C MET A 8 -12.37 -12.55 -11.04
N PRO A 9 -12.71 -13.09 -12.22
CA PRO A 9 -13.23 -14.43 -12.31
C PRO A 9 -12.23 -15.40 -11.66
N MET A 10 -12.72 -16.28 -10.81
CA MET A 10 -11.99 -17.29 -10.04
C MET A 10 -11.22 -18.26 -10.94
N LYS A 11 -10.16 -17.80 -11.62
CA LYS A 11 -9.21 -18.62 -12.38
C LYS A 11 -7.77 -18.57 -11.85
N ASN A 12 -7.47 -17.81 -10.79
CA ASN A 12 -6.22 -17.94 -10.07
C ASN A 12 -6.42 -18.81 -8.83
N LYS A 13 -6.17 -20.10 -9.00
CA LYS A 13 -6.13 -21.09 -7.92
C LYS A 13 -4.95 -20.79 -6.96
N GLY A 14 -5.03 -19.72 -6.17
CA GLY A 14 -3.94 -19.41 -5.28
C GLY A 14 -3.97 -18.09 -4.52
N ALA A 15 -4.92 -17.19 -4.75
CA ALA A 15 -5.00 -15.94 -3.98
C ALA A 15 -6.23 -15.94 -3.06
N ALA A 16 -6.02 -15.69 -1.75
CA ALA A 16 -7.11 -15.48 -0.81
C ALA A 16 -7.69 -14.07 -0.91
N TYR A 17 -6.85 -13.11 -1.29
CA TYR A 17 -7.22 -11.71 -1.44
C TYR A 17 -6.47 -11.06 -2.59
N PHE A 18 -7.15 -10.22 -3.36
CA PHE A 18 -6.56 -9.38 -4.39
C PHE A 18 -7.35 -8.08 -4.51
N ALA A 19 -6.66 -6.95 -4.44
CA ALA A 19 -7.21 -5.64 -4.74
C ALA A 19 -6.21 -4.88 -5.62
N GLU A 20 -6.70 -4.27 -6.70
CA GLU A 20 -5.95 -3.39 -7.58
C GLU A 20 -6.60 -2.01 -7.56
N ARG A 21 -5.82 -1.00 -7.26
CA ARG A 21 -6.20 0.41 -7.16
C ARG A 21 -5.31 1.22 -8.09
N GLU A 22 -5.63 2.47 -8.31
CA GLU A 22 -4.85 3.32 -9.21
C GLU A 22 -3.43 3.61 -8.71
N GLY A 23 -3.21 3.71 -7.39
CA GLY A 23 -1.91 4.03 -6.80
C GLY A 23 -1.25 2.87 -6.05
N TYR A 24 -1.92 1.72 -5.92
CA TYR A 24 -1.37 0.57 -5.23
C TYR A 24 -2.12 -0.72 -5.55
N SER A 25 -1.51 -1.85 -5.22
CA SER A 25 -2.17 -3.14 -5.27
C SER A 25 -1.83 -4.00 -4.06
N VAL A 26 -2.73 -4.89 -3.70
CA VAL A 26 -2.58 -5.84 -2.59
C VAL A 26 -2.91 -7.24 -3.06
N ARG A 27 -2.09 -8.21 -2.69
CA ARG A 27 -2.33 -9.63 -2.94
C ARG A 27 -1.94 -10.44 -1.70
N ALA A 28 -2.73 -11.46 -1.38
CA ALA A 28 -2.36 -12.47 -0.39
C ALA A 28 -2.62 -13.87 -0.93
N ASP A 29 -1.75 -14.82 -0.60
CA ASP A 29 -1.89 -16.22 -0.96
C ASP A 29 -3.06 -16.89 -0.22
N ALA A 30 -3.57 -18.00 -0.75
CA ALA A 30 -4.75 -18.66 -0.23
C ALA A 30 -4.60 -19.15 1.22
N ASP A 31 -3.37 -19.48 1.64
CA ASP A 31 -3.03 -19.92 2.99
C ASP A 31 -2.62 -18.77 3.93
N MET A 32 -2.61 -17.53 3.42
CA MET A 32 -2.15 -16.33 4.14
C MET A 32 -0.68 -16.44 4.64
N GLU A 33 0.14 -17.28 4.04
CA GLU A 33 1.57 -17.32 4.38
C GLU A 33 2.29 -16.07 3.91
N THR A 34 1.98 -15.59 2.70
CA THR A 34 2.58 -14.38 2.13
C THR A 34 1.54 -13.42 1.60
N ALA A 35 1.82 -12.13 1.76
CA ALA A 35 1.11 -11.05 1.11
C ALA A 35 2.10 -10.09 0.45
N GLU A 36 1.69 -9.46 -0.63
CA GLU A 36 2.42 -8.40 -1.33
C GLU A 36 1.60 -7.13 -1.34
N LEU A 37 2.24 -6.00 -1.09
CA LEU A 37 1.67 -4.66 -1.14
C LEU A 37 2.56 -3.78 -2.01
N VAL A 38 2.06 -3.37 -3.17
CA VAL A 38 2.78 -2.48 -4.09
C VAL A 38 2.24 -1.06 -3.93
N LEU A 39 3.04 -0.14 -3.42
CA LEU A 39 2.68 1.26 -3.13
C LEU A 39 3.40 2.19 -4.11
N TYR A 40 2.75 2.53 -5.22
CA TYR A 40 3.30 3.37 -6.28
C TYR A 40 2.39 4.59 -6.51
N GLY A 41 2.42 5.55 -5.58
CA GLY A 41 1.55 6.71 -5.68
C GLY A 41 1.75 7.74 -4.58
N LEU A 42 0.95 8.81 -4.62
CA LEU A 42 0.88 9.82 -3.60
C LEU A 42 -0.04 9.40 -2.46
N VAL A 43 0.41 9.61 -1.24
CA VAL A 43 -0.36 9.31 -0.02
C VAL A 43 -1.36 10.42 0.24
N VAL A 44 -2.65 10.10 0.28
CA VAL A 44 -3.71 11.09 0.46
C VAL A 44 -4.76 10.62 1.47
N LYS A 45 -5.39 11.57 2.17
CA LYS A 45 -6.52 11.30 3.06
C LYS A 45 -7.75 10.86 2.29
N SER A 46 -8.03 11.57 1.21
CA SER A 46 -9.14 11.31 0.30
C SER A 46 -8.70 11.69 -1.11
N ARG A 47 -9.34 11.09 -2.12
CA ARG A 47 -9.02 11.38 -3.52
C ARG A 47 -9.30 12.85 -3.82
N PRO A 48 -8.33 13.59 -4.33
CA PRO A 48 -8.53 15.00 -4.73
C PRO A 48 -9.60 15.12 -5.81
N PHE A 49 -10.31 16.24 -5.78
CA PHE A 49 -11.37 16.53 -6.71
C PHE A 49 -11.00 17.78 -7.53
N ASP A 50 -11.11 17.67 -8.84
CA ASP A 50 -10.89 18.78 -9.75
C ASP A 50 -12.21 19.50 -9.99
N TYR A 51 -12.31 20.75 -9.50
CA TYR A 51 -13.52 21.55 -9.61
C TYR A 51 -13.77 22.09 -11.02
N ASP A 52 -12.72 22.20 -11.85
CA ASP A 52 -12.85 22.70 -13.22
C ASP A 52 -13.48 21.64 -14.13
N THR A 53 -13.08 20.38 -13.95
CA THR A 53 -13.61 19.23 -14.70
C THR A 53 -14.80 18.56 -14.02
N ASN A 54 -15.10 18.90 -12.76
CA ASN A 54 -16.11 18.28 -11.90
C ASN A 54 -15.93 16.74 -11.79
N LYS A 55 -14.69 16.30 -11.71
CA LYS A 55 -14.29 14.88 -11.58
C LYS A 55 -13.18 14.71 -10.56
N PRO A 56 -13.02 13.51 -9.97
CA PRO A 56 -11.78 13.15 -9.26
C PRO A 56 -10.58 13.26 -10.20
N THR A 57 -9.44 13.74 -9.67
CA THR A 57 -8.19 13.79 -10.45
C THR A 57 -7.73 12.39 -10.81
N GLU A 58 -7.18 12.23 -12.02
CA GLU A 58 -6.70 10.94 -12.56
C GLU A 58 -5.20 10.74 -12.25
N GLU A 59 -4.84 10.72 -10.98
CA GLU A 59 -3.47 10.43 -10.56
C GLU A 59 -3.43 9.18 -9.69
N ASN A 60 -2.24 8.59 -9.56
CA ASN A 60 -2.03 7.42 -8.72
C ASN A 60 -2.03 7.82 -7.24
N TYR A 61 -3.09 7.52 -6.52
CA TYR A 61 -3.24 7.82 -5.10
C TYR A 61 -3.32 6.58 -4.24
N ILE A 62 -2.64 6.65 -3.08
CA ILE A 62 -2.80 5.73 -1.96
C ILE A 62 -3.78 6.40 -1.00
N VAL A 63 -5.05 6.01 -1.07
CA VAL A 63 -6.14 6.62 -0.30
C VAL A 63 -6.29 5.93 1.04
N GLU A 64 -6.34 6.70 2.13
CA GLU A 64 -6.33 6.20 3.51
C GLU A 64 -7.37 5.11 3.78
N SER A 65 -8.65 5.38 3.49
CA SER A 65 -9.72 4.42 3.77
C SER A 65 -9.57 3.12 2.99
N GLU A 66 -9.18 3.22 1.72
CA GLU A 66 -9.00 2.06 0.85
C GLU A 66 -7.86 1.16 1.33
N ILE A 67 -6.69 1.73 1.60
CA ILE A 67 -5.53 0.93 2.04
C ILE A 67 -5.73 0.33 3.43
N LEU A 68 -6.43 1.00 4.34
CA LEU A 68 -6.71 0.46 5.66
C LEU A 68 -7.64 -0.76 5.60
N ASP A 69 -8.64 -0.73 4.73
CA ASP A 69 -9.53 -1.88 4.50
C ASP A 69 -8.75 -3.06 3.89
N ASP A 70 -7.88 -2.79 2.92
CA ASP A 70 -7.06 -3.81 2.27
C ASP A 70 -6.03 -4.41 3.25
N LEU A 71 -5.35 -3.60 4.08
CA LEU A 71 -4.45 -4.08 5.13
C LEU A 71 -5.18 -4.93 6.18
N LYS A 72 -6.42 -4.58 6.52
CA LYS A 72 -7.25 -5.39 7.41
C LYS A 72 -7.52 -6.77 6.81
N ALA A 73 -7.80 -6.83 5.51
CA ALA A 73 -8.08 -8.09 4.81
C ALA A 73 -6.87 -9.04 4.82
N ILE A 74 -5.64 -8.52 4.77
CA ILE A 74 -4.39 -9.30 4.78
C ILE A 74 -3.72 -9.39 6.16
N SER A 75 -4.37 -8.90 7.22
CA SER A 75 -3.77 -8.76 8.56
C SER A 75 -3.32 -10.07 9.23
N LYS A 76 -3.74 -11.21 8.70
CA LYS A 76 -3.35 -12.54 9.19
C LYS A 76 -2.17 -13.15 8.44
N SER A 77 -1.63 -12.46 7.44
CA SER A 77 -0.48 -12.94 6.67
C SER A 77 0.76 -13.03 7.55
N ARG A 78 1.55 -14.09 7.42
CA ARG A 78 2.79 -14.28 8.19
C ARG A 78 3.92 -13.40 7.68
N LYS A 79 3.94 -13.14 6.36
CA LYS A 79 4.93 -12.29 5.71
C LYS A 79 4.23 -11.26 4.86
N LEU A 80 4.72 -10.05 4.89
CA LEU A 80 4.27 -8.96 4.03
C LEU A 80 5.48 -8.35 3.31
N ASP A 81 5.49 -8.46 1.99
CA ASP A 81 6.47 -7.81 1.14
C ASP A 81 5.87 -6.51 0.57
N ILE A 82 6.45 -5.38 0.96
CA ILE A 82 6.07 -4.05 0.47
C ILE A 82 7.05 -3.63 -0.62
N LYS A 83 6.54 -3.25 -1.79
CA LYS A 83 7.29 -2.55 -2.84
C LYS A 83 6.87 -1.11 -2.84
N LEU A 84 7.83 -0.21 -2.67
CA LEU A 84 7.57 1.20 -2.45
C LEU A 84 8.21 2.08 -3.52
N ASN A 85 7.39 2.93 -4.12
CA ASN A 85 7.81 4.02 -4.98
C ASN A 85 6.85 5.21 -4.77
N SER A 86 7.15 6.08 -3.81
CA SER A 86 6.27 7.18 -3.42
C SER A 86 7.07 8.43 -3.08
N CYS A 87 6.66 9.54 -3.67
CA CYS A 87 7.17 10.87 -3.32
C CYS A 87 6.59 11.41 -2.01
N GLY A 88 5.68 10.69 -1.37
CA GLY A 88 5.08 11.09 -0.11
C GLY A 88 3.66 11.59 -0.27
N GLY A 89 3.31 12.65 0.45
CA GLY A 89 1.98 13.25 0.50
C GLY A 89 1.53 13.53 1.93
N SER A 90 0.33 13.08 2.31
CA SER A 90 -0.25 13.31 3.64
C SER A 90 0.55 12.60 4.74
N CYS A 91 1.24 13.37 5.58
CA CYS A 91 1.96 12.83 6.75
C CYS A 91 1.01 12.17 7.76
N THR A 92 -0.16 12.74 7.98
CA THR A 92 -1.15 12.17 8.92
C THR A 92 -1.64 10.80 8.45
N THR A 93 -1.91 10.66 7.16
CA THR A 93 -2.26 9.36 6.56
C THR A 93 -1.11 8.37 6.64
N ALA A 94 0.14 8.81 6.39
CA ALA A 94 1.30 7.94 6.52
C ALA A 94 1.48 7.40 7.94
N ILE A 95 1.22 8.22 8.97
CA ILE A 95 1.25 7.80 10.38
C ILE A 95 0.21 6.71 10.64
N VAL A 96 -1.00 6.85 10.10
CA VAL A 96 -2.05 5.84 10.27
C VAL A 96 -1.67 4.52 9.59
N ILE A 97 -1.12 4.58 8.37
CA ILE A 97 -0.62 3.40 7.65
C ILE A 97 0.53 2.74 8.42
N TYR A 98 1.50 3.54 8.88
CA TYR A 98 2.62 3.08 9.70
C TYR A 98 2.12 2.31 10.93
N ASN A 99 1.20 2.90 11.69
CA ASN A 99 0.67 2.29 12.90
C ASN A 99 -0.05 0.96 12.59
N LYS A 100 -0.78 0.89 11.47
CA LYS A 100 -1.44 -0.34 11.05
C LYS A 100 -0.45 -1.44 10.67
N LEU A 101 0.62 -1.09 9.97
CA LEU A 101 1.70 -2.02 9.65
C LEU A 101 2.42 -2.50 10.92
N ARG A 102 2.70 -1.60 11.88
CA ARG A 102 3.32 -1.99 13.17
C ARG A 102 2.39 -2.86 14.03
N GLU A 103 1.09 -2.64 13.98
CA GLU A 103 0.11 -3.54 14.61
C GLU A 103 0.21 -4.96 14.01
N MET A 104 0.28 -5.07 12.68
CA MET A 104 0.45 -6.37 12.00
C MET A 104 1.77 -7.04 12.42
N ALA A 105 2.87 -6.28 12.48
CA ALA A 105 4.17 -6.81 12.93
C ALA A 105 4.12 -7.30 14.39
N THR A 106 3.47 -6.55 15.28
CA THR A 106 3.28 -6.96 16.68
C THR A 106 2.46 -8.24 16.79
N ASN A 107 1.53 -8.46 15.88
CA ASN A 107 0.70 -9.67 15.80
C ASN A 107 1.39 -10.84 15.05
N GLY A 108 2.65 -10.69 14.67
CA GLY A 108 3.49 -11.77 14.12
C GLY A 108 3.74 -11.72 12.62
N THR A 109 3.27 -10.70 11.92
CA THR A 109 3.62 -10.50 10.50
C THR A 109 5.06 -10.00 10.36
N GLN A 110 5.89 -10.70 9.61
CA GLN A 110 7.24 -10.23 9.24
C GLN A 110 7.14 -9.30 8.03
N ILE A 111 7.53 -8.05 8.18
CA ILE A 111 7.39 -7.03 7.14
C ILE A 111 8.74 -6.69 6.52
N THR A 112 8.85 -6.85 5.20
CA THR A 112 9.98 -6.39 4.40
C THR A 112 9.50 -5.28 3.46
N CYS A 113 10.23 -4.17 3.39
CA CYS A 113 9.98 -3.10 2.43
C CYS A 113 11.15 -2.97 1.46
N THR A 114 10.86 -3.06 0.17
CA THR A 114 11.84 -2.79 -0.90
C THR A 114 11.51 -1.45 -1.55
N VAL A 115 12.45 -0.52 -1.51
CA VAL A 115 12.34 0.76 -2.22
C VAL A 115 12.78 0.54 -3.66
N ASP A 116 11.82 0.53 -4.59
CA ASP A 116 12.08 0.28 -6.01
C ASP A 116 12.52 1.53 -6.76
N GLY A 117 12.02 2.70 -6.38
CA GLY A 117 12.39 3.99 -6.95
C GLY A 117 12.68 5.00 -5.86
N VAL A 118 11.65 5.63 -5.31
CA VAL A 118 11.80 6.64 -4.27
C VAL A 118 10.98 6.33 -3.03
N ALA A 119 11.50 6.70 -1.87
CA ALA A 119 10.77 6.74 -0.61
C ALA A 119 11.01 8.11 0.03
N MET A 120 10.11 9.06 -0.21
CA MET A 120 10.30 10.45 0.19
C MET A 120 9.20 10.90 1.16
N SER A 121 9.56 11.72 2.16
CA SER A 121 8.59 12.33 3.09
C SER A 121 7.65 11.28 3.70
N ALA A 122 6.33 11.40 3.52
CA ALA A 122 5.34 10.41 3.97
C ALA A 122 5.66 8.97 3.49
N GLY A 123 6.27 8.79 2.30
CA GLY A 123 6.72 7.49 1.80
C GLY A 123 7.85 6.90 2.65
N SER A 124 8.83 7.71 3.06
CA SER A 124 9.90 7.24 3.94
C SER A 124 9.37 6.87 5.33
N HIS A 125 8.34 7.56 5.81
CA HIS A 125 7.69 7.22 7.06
C HIS A 125 7.02 5.83 7.01
N ILE A 126 6.31 5.53 5.93
CA ILE A 126 5.72 4.19 5.71
C ILE A 126 6.80 3.11 5.63
N MET A 127 7.91 3.38 4.92
CA MET A 127 9.06 2.48 4.84
C MET A 127 9.59 2.08 6.23
N CYS A 128 9.65 3.02 7.15
CA CYS A 128 10.13 2.79 8.53
C CYS A 128 9.24 1.83 9.34
N ALA A 129 8.06 1.46 8.86
CA ALA A 129 7.23 0.45 9.51
C ALA A 129 7.75 -0.99 9.31
N ALA A 130 8.63 -1.22 8.34
CA ALA A 130 9.15 -2.55 8.02
C ALA A 130 10.21 -3.01 9.03
N ASP A 131 10.27 -4.33 9.25
CA ASP A 131 11.32 -4.96 10.05
C ASP A 131 12.65 -5.03 9.26
N THR A 132 12.56 -5.13 7.94
CA THR A 132 13.70 -5.13 7.03
C THR A 132 13.43 -4.17 5.87
N VAL A 133 14.39 -3.28 5.60
CA VAL A 133 14.35 -2.38 4.45
C VAL A 133 15.42 -2.79 3.45
N LYS A 134 15.02 -2.94 2.19
CA LYS A 134 15.90 -3.13 1.04
C LYS A 134 15.78 -1.92 0.12
N ALA A 135 16.86 -1.54 -0.52
CA ALA A 135 16.88 -0.45 -1.49
C ALA A 135 17.45 -0.97 -2.81
N SER A 136 16.76 -0.70 -3.91
CA SER A 136 17.29 -0.96 -5.26
C SER A 136 18.45 -0.03 -5.55
N GLU A 137 19.39 -0.43 -6.41
CA GLU A 137 20.65 0.30 -6.66
C GLU A 137 20.39 1.74 -7.13
N GLY A 138 19.48 2.18 -7.67
CA GLY A 138 19.19 3.57 -8.09
C GLY A 138 18.16 4.28 -7.20
N SER A 139 17.76 3.68 -6.07
CA SER A 139 16.69 4.25 -5.27
C SER A 139 17.16 5.45 -4.44
N LEU A 140 16.21 6.35 -4.16
CA LEU A 140 16.42 7.55 -3.35
C LEU A 140 15.50 7.49 -2.12
N ILE A 141 16.11 7.71 -0.95
CA ILE A 141 15.37 7.84 0.31
C ILE A 141 15.59 9.24 0.85
N MET A 142 14.49 9.95 1.13
CA MET A 142 14.53 11.31 1.67
C MET A 142 13.45 11.48 2.76
N ILE A 143 13.85 12.03 3.87
CA ILE A 143 12.99 12.32 5.03
C ILE A 143 12.49 13.77 4.96
#